data_4924a877ed5aec8a47c00200f611ca25
#
_entry.id   4924a877ed5aec8a47c00200f611ca25
#
_cell.length_a   1.000
_cell.length_b   1.000
_cell.length_c   1.000
_cell.angle_alpha   90.00
_cell.angle_beta   90.00
_cell.angle_gamma   90.00
#
_symmetry.space_group_name_H-M   'P 1'
#
loop_
_entity.id
_entity.type
_entity.pdbx_description
1 polymer ?
#
loop_
_entity_poly.entity_id
_entity_poly.type
_entity_poly.pdbx_seq_one_letter_code
_entity_poly.pdbx_strand_id
1 'polypeptide(L)'
;ASIDSYDGPISEAFGPMSVTMRLTSEIDISRGDMICRPNNQPTVSQDLQAMICWMSESTELTPRMKLALKHTTRSSRALVSEIQYRIDVNTLHRDEKPESLKLNEIGRVSLRSTQPLFFDDYRRNRNTGSFILMDEVTNATVAAGIIVGSG
;
A
#
# COMPACT_ATOMS: atom_id res chain seq x y z
N ALA A 1 13.27 -22.50 -16.64
CA ALA A 1 12.55 -22.07 -15.44
C ALA A 1 11.98 -23.29 -14.73
N SER A 2 12.00 -23.33 -13.41
CA SER A 2 11.32 -24.34 -12.60
C SER A 2 10.64 -23.67 -11.41
N ILE A 3 9.67 -24.37 -10.85
CA ILE A 3 9.00 -23.99 -9.61
C ILE A 3 9.21 -25.14 -8.63
N ASP A 4 9.75 -24.83 -7.47
CA ASP A 4 10.00 -25.81 -6.42
C ASP A 4 9.18 -25.42 -5.16
N SER A 5 8.43 -26.38 -4.65
CA SER A 5 7.78 -26.31 -3.33
C SER A 5 8.70 -26.93 -2.26
N TYR A 6 8.25 -26.91 -1.00
CA TYR A 6 8.94 -27.63 0.09
C TYR A 6 9.09 -29.14 -0.21
N ASP A 7 8.09 -29.74 -0.87
CA ASP A 7 8.04 -31.17 -1.15
C ASP A 7 8.71 -31.53 -2.50
N GLY A 8 9.29 -30.57 -3.20
CA GLY A 8 10.00 -30.76 -4.46
C GLY A 8 9.42 -29.98 -5.64
N PRO A 9 9.86 -30.33 -6.88
CA PRO A 9 9.44 -29.62 -8.09
C PRO A 9 7.95 -29.78 -8.36
N ILE A 10 7.31 -28.70 -8.82
CA ILE A 10 5.89 -28.66 -9.18
C ILE A 10 5.72 -28.00 -10.56
N SER A 11 4.66 -28.37 -11.27
CA SER A 11 4.36 -27.82 -12.59
C SER A 11 3.56 -26.52 -12.52
N GLU A 12 2.84 -26.28 -11.44
CA GLU A 12 1.96 -25.13 -11.26
C GLU A 12 1.98 -24.68 -9.79
N ALA A 13 1.93 -23.36 -9.59
CA ALA A 13 1.79 -22.76 -8.27
C ALA A 13 0.61 -21.77 -8.26
N PHE A 14 -0.11 -21.72 -7.16
CA PHE A 14 -1.24 -20.82 -6.95
C PHE A 14 -1.18 -20.17 -5.56
N GLY A 15 -1.86 -19.07 -5.39
CA GLY A 15 -1.94 -18.42 -4.07
C GLY A 15 -2.71 -19.28 -3.06
N PRO A 16 -2.24 -19.36 -1.79
CA PRO A 16 -1.14 -18.64 -1.17
C PRO A 16 0.17 -19.47 -1.03
N MET A 17 0.51 -20.34 -1.98
CA MET A 17 1.70 -21.19 -1.89
C MET A 17 2.99 -20.36 -1.81
N SER A 18 3.91 -20.79 -0.91
CA SER A 18 5.30 -20.34 -0.93
C SER A 18 6.12 -21.24 -1.84
N VAL A 19 6.76 -20.68 -2.84
CA VAL A 19 7.52 -21.43 -3.83
C VAL A 19 8.85 -20.76 -4.12
N THR A 20 9.83 -21.56 -4.54
CA THR A 20 11.08 -21.05 -5.12
C THR A 20 10.96 -21.11 -6.64
N MET A 21 11.21 -19.98 -7.30
CA MET A 21 11.22 -19.89 -8.76
C MET A 21 12.68 -19.76 -9.25
N ARG A 22 13.06 -20.64 -10.18
CA ARG A 22 14.33 -20.52 -10.89
C ARG A 22 14.07 -19.95 -12.28
N LEU A 23 14.80 -18.91 -12.62
CA LEU A 23 14.67 -18.22 -13.90
C LEU A 23 15.67 -18.80 -14.91
N THR A 24 15.35 -18.67 -16.19
CA THR A 24 16.21 -19.11 -17.29
C THR A 24 17.31 -18.08 -17.64
N SER A 25 17.15 -16.86 -17.19
CA SER A 25 18.11 -15.77 -17.40
C SER A 25 18.43 -15.10 -16.06
N GLU A 26 19.64 -14.54 -15.97
CA GLU A 26 20.06 -13.74 -14.83
C GLU A 26 19.31 -12.41 -14.84
N ILE A 27 18.36 -12.27 -13.93
CA ILE A 27 17.59 -11.04 -13.71
C ILE A 27 17.72 -10.69 -12.23
N ASP A 28 18.10 -9.46 -11.97
CA ASP A 28 18.21 -8.95 -10.60
C ASP A 28 16.81 -8.66 -10.06
N ILE A 29 16.30 -9.57 -9.22
CA ILE A 29 14.98 -9.47 -8.58
C ILE A 29 15.21 -9.33 -7.08
N SER A 30 14.64 -8.28 -6.51
CA SER A 30 14.76 -7.96 -5.10
C SER A 30 13.40 -7.98 -4.39
N ARG A 31 13.45 -8.00 -3.05
CA ARG A 31 12.24 -7.90 -2.24
C ARG A 31 11.49 -6.61 -2.54
N GLY A 32 10.21 -6.74 -2.83
CA GLY A 32 9.35 -5.62 -3.21
C GLY A 32 9.09 -5.54 -4.71
N ASP A 33 9.80 -6.33 -5.53
CA ASP A 33 9.48 -6.46 -6.94
C ASP A 33 8.27 -7.37 -7.13
N MET A 34 7.57 -7.18 -8.24
CA MET A 34 6.36 -7.90 -8.56
C MET A 34 6.52 -8.62 -9.90
N ILE A 35 6.29 -9.93 -9.88
CA ILE A 35 6.24 -10.74 -11.10
C ILE A 35 4.81 -10.72 -11.62
N CYS A 36 4.62 -10.25 -12.84
CA CYS A 36 3.31 -10.15 -13.46
C CYS A 36 3.32 -10.64 -14.90
N ARG A 37 2.14 -10.88 -15.46
CA ARG A 37 1.99 -11.21 -16.88
C ARG A 37 2.21 -9.95 -17.73
N PRO A 38 2.80 -10.05 -18.93
CA PRO A 38 3.06 -8.91 -19.81
C PRO A 38 1.83 -8.03 -20.09
N ASN A 39 0.65 -8.64 -20.21
CA ASN A 39 -0.61 -7.94 -20.51
C ASN A 39 -1.47 -7.67 -19.26
N ASN A 40 -0.92 -7.85 -18.06
CA ASN A 40 -1.61 -7.60 -16.81
C ASN A 40 -0.64 -6.96 -15.81
N GLN A 41 -0.05 -5.85 -16.22
CA GLN A 41 0.89 -5.12 -15.38
C GLN A 41 0.15 -4.27 -14.36
N PRO A 42 0.67 -4.13 -13.14
CA PRO A 42 0.14 -3.21 -12.14
C PRO A 42 0.42 -1.77 -12.54
N THR A 43 -0.29 -0.84 -11.95
CA THR A 43 0.07 0.58 -11.98
C THR A 43 1.36 0.78 -11.21
N VAL A 44 2.26 1.60 -11.75
CA VAL A 44 3.55 1.96 -11.12
C VAL A 44 3.54 3.46 -10.86
N SER A 45 3.51 3.85 -9.60
CA SER A 45 3.53 5.27 -9.22
C SER A 45 4.14 5.48 -7.84
N GLN A 46 4.70 6.67 -7.62
CA GLN A 46 5.06 7.18 -6.30
C GLN A 46 3.92 8.01 -5.68
N ASP A 47 3.05 8.56 -6.51
CA ASP A 47 1.94 9.38 -6.07
C ASP A 47 0.67 8.52 -5.99
N LEU A 48 0.04 8.53 -4.82
CA LEU A 48 -1.10 7.68 -4.49
C LEU A 48 -2.27 8.53 -4.03
N GLN A 49 -3.44 8.16 -4.50
CA GLN A 49 -4.71 8.58 -3.94
C GLN A 49 -5.26 7.45 -3.09
N ALA A 50 -5.52 7.69 -1.82
CA ALA A 50 -5.95 6.65 -0.90
C ALA A 50 -7.06 7.09 0.04
N MET A 51 -7.91 6.14 0.40
CA MET A 51 -8.76 6.26 1.58
C MET A 51 -8.02 5.64 2.74
N ILE A 52 -7.89 6.34 3.85
CA ILE A 52 -7.24 5.83 5.06
C ILE A 52 -8.18 5.95 6.26
N CYS A 53 -8.02 5.02 7.20
CA CYS A 53 -8.54 5.11 8.54
C CYS A 53 -7.37 5.39 9.49
N TRP A 54 -7.42 6.49 10.24
CA TRP A 54 -6.42 6.82 11.22
C TRP A 54 -6.66 6.06 12.52
N MET A 55 -5.63 5.46 13.11
CA MET A 55 -5.75 4.50 14.22
C MET A 55 -4.92 4.90 15.44
N SER A 56 -4.18 6.02 15.39
CA SER A 56 -3.37 6.47 16.53
C SER A 56 -4.21 7.30 17.50
N GLU A 57 -4.08 7.00 18.79
CA GLU A 57 -4.65 7.81 19.89
C GLU A 57 -3.75 8.99 20.28
N SER A 58 -2.44 8.83 20.07
CA SER A 58 -1.43 9.79 20.55
C SER A 58 -1.12 10.90 19.56
N THR A 59 -1.45 10.70 18.30
CA THR A 59 -1.13 11.65 17.21
C THR A 59 -2.29 11.76 16.23
N GLU A 60 -2.42 12.92 15.60
CA GLU A 60 -3.34 13.15 14.49
C GLU A 60 -2.56 13.14 13.18
N LEU A 61 -3.19 12.67 12.10
CA LEU A 61 -2.62 12.80 10.77
C LEU A 61 -2.73 14.24 10.30
N THR A 62 -1.62 14.81 9.89
CA THR A 62 -1.58 16.17 9.34
C THR A 62 -0.87 16.19 7.98
N PRO A 63 -1.15 17.17 7.12
CA PRO A 63 -0.36 17.39 5.92
C PRO A 63 1.13 17.54 6.23
N ARG A 64 1.99 17.06 5.33
CA ARG A 64 3.46 17.02 5.45
C ARG A 64 4.01 16.03 6.48
N MET A 65 3.16 15.24 7.14
CA MET A 65 3.63 14.16 8.01
C MET A 65 4.38 13.10 7.19
N LYS A 66 5.49 12.62 7.75
CA LYS A 66 6.30 11.53 7.18
C LYS A 66 6.03 10.27 7.97
N LEU A 67 5.78 9.18 7.28
CA LEU A 67 5.42 7.89 7.87
C LEU A 67 6.14 6.77 7.13
N ALA A 68 6.42 5.69 7.81
CA ALA A 68 6.80 4.45 7.15
C ALA A 68 5.56 3.85 6.49
N LEU A 69 5.72 3.40 5.25
CA LEU A 69 4.67 2.76 4.46
C LEU A 69 5.07 1.32 4.18
N LYS A 70 4.18 0.39 4.47
CA LYS A 70 4.34 -1.01 4.10
C LYS A 70 3.23 -1.43 3.14
N HIS A 71 3.64 -1.82 1.96
CA HIS A 71 2.78 -2.24 0.87
C HIS A 71 3.28 -3.56 0.31
N THR A 72 2.45 -4.60 0.36
CA THR A 72 2.86 -5.97 0.01
C THR A 72 4.17 -6.37 0.71
N THR A 73 5.23 -6.66 -0.03
CA THR A 73 6.57 -6.98 0.49
C THR A 73 7.51 -5.78 0.53
N ARG A 74 7.06 -4.60 0.04
CA ARG A 74 7.85 -3.37 -0.03
C ARG A 74 7.64 -2.50 1.21
N SER A 75 8.74 -2.01 1.75
CA SER A 75 8.74 -0.97 2.79
C SER A 75 9.37 0.28 2.21
N SER A 76 8.71 1.42 2.38
CA SER A 76 9.19 2.72 1.94
C SER A 76 8.77 3.80 2.94
N ARG A 77 9.10 5.06 2.66
CA ARG A 77 8.55 6.20 3.39
C ARG A 77 7.47 6.86 2.54
N ALA A 78 6.48 7.41 3.19
CA ALA A 78 5.45 8.20 2.54
C ALA A 78 5.34 9.58 3.19
N LEU A 79 5.15 10.57 2.35
CA LEU A 79 4.79 11.93 2.74
C LEU A 79 3.30 12.12 2.49
N VAL A 80 2.57 12.59 3.48
CA VAL A 80 1.18 13.03 3.33
C VAL A 80 1.21 14.38 2.62
N SER A 81 0.81 14.43 1.36
CA SER A 81 0.80 15.68 0.60
C SER A 81 -0.40 16.56 0.98
N GLU A 82 -1.58 15.95 1.07
CA GLU A 82 -2.83 16.65 1.34
C GLU A 82 -3.86 15.70 1.95
N ILE A 83 -4.73 16.24 2.80
CA ILE A 83 -5.99 15.61 3.22
C ILE A 83 -7.08 16.27 2.39
N GLN A 84 -7.66 15.55 1.44
CA GLN A 84 -8.64 16.10 0.50
C GLN A 84 -9.99 16.31 1.16
N TYR A 85 -10.44 15.32 1.92
CA TYR A 85 -11.67 15.38 2.71
C TYR A 85 -11.68 14.31 3.80
N ARG A 86 -12.50 14.53 4.82
CA ARG A 86 -12.84 13.57 5.86
C ARG A 86 -14.29 13.13 5.68
N ILE A 87 -14.59 11.88 6.00
CA ILE A 87 -15.95 11.35 6.01
C ILE A 87 -16.45 11.34 7.45
N ASP A 88 -17.55 12.00 7.72
CA ASP A 88 -18.30 11.80 8.96
C ASP A 88 -19.01 10.45 8.88
N VAL A 89 -18.61 9.50 9.73
CA VAL A 89 -19.11 8.12 9.71
C VAL A 89 -20.59 8.01 10.11
N ASN A 90 -21.15 9.02 10.78
CA ASN A 90 -22.54 9.04 11.22
C ASN A 90 -23.47 9.58 10.14
N THR A 91 -23.05 10.65 9.48
CA THR A 91 -23.87 11.38 8.50
C THR A 91 -23.51 11.07 7.06
N LEU A 92 -22.33 10.44 6.82
CA LEU A 92 -21.72 10.20 5.53
C LEU A 92 -21.42 11.48 4.73
N HIS A 93 -21.54 12.64 5.37
CA HIS A 93 -21.14 13.91 4.75
C HIS A 93 -19.61 14.02 4.67
N ARG A 94 -19.18 14.76 3.67
CA ARG A 94 -17.76 15.08 3.48
C ARG A 94 -17.47 16.43 4.11
N ASP A 95 -16.44 16.45 4.95
CA ASP A 95 -15.82 17.66 5.44
C ASP A 95 -14.63 17.95 4.52
N GLU A 96 -14.73 19.00 3.73
CA GLU A 96 -13.74 19.34 2.72
C GLU A 96 -12.54 20.02 3.36
N LYS A 97 -11.33 19.56 3.03
CA LYS A 97 -10.06 20.10 3.48
C LYS A 97 -9.91 20.18 5.01
N PRO A 98 -10.13 19.11 5.75
CA PRO A 98 -9.89 19.11 7.19
C PRO A 98 -8.40 19.35 7.48
N GLU A 99 -8.11 19.98 8.61
CA GLU A 99 -6.72 20.23 9.03
C GLU A 99 -5.99 18.95 9.44
N SER A 100 -6.73 17.96 9.96
CA SER A 100 -6.19 16.68 10.44
C SER A 100 -7.21 15.56 10.37
N LEU A 101 -6.72 14.31 10.54
CA LEU A 101 -7.56 13.15 10.86
C LEU A 101 -7.20 12.64 12.26
N LYS A 102 -8.21 12.45 13.08
CA LYS A 102 -8.13 11.92 14.45
C LYS A 102 -8.41 10.41 14.47
N LEU A 103 -8.25 9.81 15.64
CA LEU A 103 -8.56 8.40 15.87
C LEU A 103 -9.92 8.00 15.28
N ASN A 104 -9.94 6.90 14.54
CA ASN A 104 -11.09 6.31 13.86
C ASN A 104 -11.72 7.18 12.76
N GLU A 105 -11.11 8.30 12.42
CA GLU A 105 -11.58 9.10 11.29
C GLU A 105 -11.09 8.52 9.96
N ILE A 106 -11.96 8.59 8.97
CA ILE A 106 -11.71 8.12 7.62
C ILE A 106 -11.62 9.33 6.69
N GLY A 107 -10.54 9.39 5.91
CA GLY A 107 -10.36 10.49 4.96
C GLY A 107 -9.70 10.06 3.66
N ARG A 108 -9.89 10.88 2.63
CA ARG A 108 -9.16 10.75 1.38
C ARG A 108 -7.90 11.60 1.44
N VAL A 109 -6.78 10.98 1.13
CA VAL A 109 -5.46 11.62 1.21
C VAL A 109 -4.68 11.42 -0.08
N SER A 110 -3.80 12.38 -0.36
CA SER A 110 -2.74 12.26 -1.34
C SER A 110 -1.45 11.92 -0.61
N LEU A 111 -0.79 10.85 -1.04
CA LEU A 111 0.48 10.38 -0.48
C LEU A 111 1.54 10.36 -1.58
N ARG A 112 2.77 10.69 -1.22
CA ARG A 112 3.94 10.49 -2.08
C ARG A 112 4.93 9.54 -1.41
N SER A 113 5.15 8.39 -2.05
CA SER A 113 6.13 7.41 -1.60
C SER A 113 7.54 7.78 -2.08
N THR A 114 8.56 7.43 -1.30
CA THR A 114 9.97 7.63 -1.71
C THR A 114 10.43 6.67 -2.80
N GLN A 115 9.69 5.57 -2.99
CA GLN A 115 9.97 4.57 -4.03
C GLN A 115 8.68 4.27 -4.80
N PRO A 116 8.77 3.93 -6.09
CA PRO A 116 7.59 3.50 -6.85
C PRO A 116 6.95 2.27 -6.21
N LEU A 117 5.64 2.25 -6.13
CA LEU A 117 4.84 1.10 -5.70
C LEU A 117 4.19 0.46 -6.93
N PHE A 118 4.01 -0.86 -6.86
CA PHE A 118 3.33 -1.67 -7.88
C PHE A 118 1.97 -2.08 -7.35
N PHE A 119 0.90 -1.45 -7.80
CA PHE A 119 -0.42 -1.64 -7.22
C PHE A 119 -1.53 -1.70 -8.27
N ASP A 120 -2.64 -2.26 -7.86
CA ASP A 120 -3.95 -2.08 -8.49
C ASP A 120 -4.86 -1.27 -7.56
N ASP A 121 -5.89 -0.66 -8.09
CA ASP A 121 -6.95 -0.10 -7.24
C ASP A 121 -7.54 -1.20 -6.35
N TYR A 122 -7.84 -0.88 -5.10
CA TYR A 122 -8.37 -1.84 -4.12
C TYR A 122 -9.61 -2.60 -4.62
N ARG A 123 -10.47 -1.94 -5.41
CA ARG A 123 -11.64 -2.58 -5.99
C ARG A 123 -11.30 -3.70 -6.97
N ARG A 124 -10.16 -3.58 -7.66
CA ARG A 124 -9.68 -4.56 -8.62
C ARG A 124 -8.90 -5.69 -7.91
N ASN A 125 -8.02 -5.33 -7.00
CA ASN A 125 -7.19 -6.28 -6.27
C ASN A 125 -6.92 -5.81 -4.85
N ARG A 126 -7.57 -6.44 -3.87
CA ARG A 126 -7.44 -6.06 -2.46
C ARG A 126 -6.03 -6.24 -1.92
N ASN A 127 -5.30 -7.26 -2.39
CA ASN A 127 -3.96 -7.57 -1.88
C ASN A 127 -2.92 -6.53 -2.30
N THR A 128 -3.00 -6.05 -3.54
CA THR A 128 -2.08 -5.03 -4.08
C THR A 128 -2.62 -3.61 -3.92
N GLY A 129 -3.90 -3.46 -3.59
CA GLY A 129 -4.56 -2.17 -3.40
C GLY A 129 -4.65 -1.71 -1.95
N SER A 130 -3.99 -2.38 -0.99
CA SER A 130 -4.01 -2.02 0.42
C SER A 130 -2.60 -1.83 0.98
N PHE A 131 -2.48 -1.00 2.01
CA PHE A 131 -1.22 -0.72 2.69
C PHE A 131 -1.46 -0.32 4.15
N ILE A 132 -0.39 -0.28 4.93
CA ILE A 132 -0.40 0.30 6.27
C ILE A 132 0.60 1.44 6.36
N LEU A 133 0.30 2.40 7.23
CA LEU A 133 1.22 3.44 7.64
C LEU A 133 1.65 3.18 9.07
N MET A 134 2.93 3.41 9.33
CA MET A 134 3.53 3.19 10.64
C MET A 134 4.31 4.43 11.07
N ASP A 135 4.34 4.66 12.35
CA ASP A 135 5.24 5.65 12.95
C ASP A 135 6.70 5.20 12.80
N GLU A 136 7.56 6.10 12.32
CA GLU A 136 8.97 5.76 12.02
C GLU A 136 9.82 5.49 13.28
N VAL A 137 9.40 5.96 14.44
CA VAL A 137 10.14 5.84 15.68
C VAL A 137 9.71 4.59 16.46
N THR A 138 8.41 4.43 16.62
CA THR A 138 7.84 3.36 17.44
C THR A 138 7.56 2.08 16.65
N ASN A 139 7.52 2.15 15.31
CA ASN A 139 7.04 1.10 14.42
C ASN A 139 5.58 0.68 14.67
N ALA A 140 4.82 1.46 15.42
CA ALA A 140 3.39 1.22 15.62
C ALA A 140 2.62 1.50 14.34
N THR A 141 1.64 0.64 14.01
CA THR A 141 0.71 0.90 12.92
C THR A 141 -0.23 2.05 13.31
N VAL A 142 -0.21 3.13 12.57
CA VAL A 142 -1.00 4.34 12.82
C VAL A 142 -2.14 4.54 11.82
N ALA A 143 -2.12 3.87 10.69
CA ALA A 143 -3.23 3.86 9.75
C ALA A 143 -3.27 2.61 8.88
N ALA A 144 -4.47 2.26 8.44
CA ALA A 144 -4.72 1.34 7.34
C ALA A 144 -5.29 2.12 6.15
N GLY A 145 -4.85 1.79 4.94
CA GLY A 145 -5.25 2.47 3.72
C GLY A 145 -5.58 1.55 2.57
N ILE A 146 -6.47 2.04 1.72
CA ILE A 146 -6.79 1.43 0.43
C ILE A 146 -6.49 2.41 -0.70
N ILE A 147 -5.85 1.93 -1.75
CA ILE A 147 -5.49 2.74 -2.92
C ILE A 147 -6.72 2.86 -3.82
N VAL A 148 -7.04 4.09 -4.20
CA VAL A 148 -8.20 4.40 -5.06
C VAL A 148 -7.78 5.01 -6.40
N GLY A 149 -6.48 5.17 -6.63
CA GLY A 149 -5.89 5.64 -7.87
C GLY A 149 -4.46 6.14 -7.71
N SER A 150 -3.83 6.44 -8.83
CA SER A 150 -2.59 7.23 -8.87
C SER A 150 -2.93 8.73 -8.78
N GLY A 151 -2.05 9.49 -8.13
CA GLY A 151 -2.16 10.93 -8.05
C GLY A 151 -1.77 11.62 -9.37
#